data_fabddfcfbbcd6e75d6f38e9a5dd201a6
#
_entry.id   fabddfcfbbcd6e75d6f38e9a5dd201a6
#
_cell.length_a   1.000
_cell.length_b   1.000
_cell.length_c   1.000
_cell.angle_alpha   90.00
_cell.angle_beta   90.00
_cell.angle_gamma   90.00
#
_symmetry.space_group_name_H-M   'P 1'
#
loop_
_entity.id
_entity.type
_entity.pdbx_description
1 polymer ?
#
loop_
_entity_poly.entity_id
_entity_poly.type
_entity_poly.pdbx_seq_one_letter_code
_entity_poly.pdbx_strand_id
1 'polypeptide(L)'
;EGLKTEHELQAYLIRRMEHFLKSRGRKLLGWDEILEGGLPPDATVMSWRGERGGIEAARQGHDVVMTPGETYLDAYQSDPATQPEAIGGFLPLQRVYNYEPIPAALNADQAKHILGVQANLWTEYMPTTYQVEYMAYPRAVALAEVAWTPKDKRQFDDFHRRMQAHYLLLQRHAVNYYRPSTFLAVNAQPDYTRQVNLISFTSEQYQPEIRYTTDGSSPTAASNLYTGPFPVAGQTEIRAAIFKNGQIQGAPTAYTANYHKAI
;
A
#
# COMPACT_ATOMS: atom_id res chain seq x y z
N GLU A 1 -38.38 -17.34 17.97
CA GLU A 1 -36.93 -17.56 18.19
C GLU A 1 -36.41 -16.78 19.41
N GLY A 2 -37.14 -15.81 19.92
CA GLY A 2 -36.78 -15.04 21.12
C GLY A 2 -35.64 -14.05 20.94
N LEU A 3 -35.29 -13.73 19.68
CA LEU A 3 -34.22 -12.79 19.32
C LEU A 3 -34.64 -11.37 19.70
N LYS A 4 -33.68 -10.58 20.27
CA LYS A 4 -33.95 -9.25 20.83
C LYS A 4 -33.20 -8.13 20.09
N THR A 5 -32.17 -8.47 19.32
CA THR A 5 -31.32 -7.50 18.63
C THR A 5 -31.08 -7.93 17.20
N GLU A 6 -30.68 -6.96 16.35
CA GLU A 6 -30.26 -7.21 14.96
C GLU A 6 -29.03 -8.12 14.90
N HIS A 7 -28.08 -8.00 15.82
CA HIS A 7 -26.89 -8.86 15.90
C HIS A 7 -27.26 -10.31 16.21
N GLU A 8 -28.24 -10.56 17.09
CA GLU A 8 -28.77 -11.92 17.35
C GLU A 8 -29.47 -12.50 16.11
N LEU A 9 -30.21 -11.67 15.37
CA LEU A 9 -30.86 -12.08 14.12
C LEU A 9 -29.84 -12.42 13.05
N GLN A 10 -28.82 -11.58 12.88
CA GLN A 10 -27.70 -11.84 11.98
C GLN A 10 -27.00 -13.16 12.33
N ALA A 11 -26.61 -13.34 13.60
CA ALA A 11 -25.95 -14.55 14.06
C ALA A 11 -26.84 -15.82 13.89
N TYR A 12 -28.15 -15.69 14.06
CA TYR A 12 -29.09 -16.77 13.78
C TYR A 12 -29.08 -17.17 12.31
N LEU A 13 -29.14 -16.18 11.39
CA LEU A 13 -29.05 -16.44 9.96
C LEU A 13 -27.73 -17.07 9.56
N ILE A 14 -26.60 -16.54 10.05
CA ILE A 14 -25.25 -17.06 9.78
C ILE A 14 -25.11 -18.50 10.26
N ARG A 15 -25.60 -18.85 11.45
CA ARG A 15 -25.60 -20.24 11.94
C ARG A 15 -26.42 -21.18 11.05
N ARG A 16 -27.53 -20.74 10.52
CA ARG A 16 -28.33 -21.53 9.56
C ARG A 16 -27.60 -21.75 8.25
N MET A 17 -26.94 -20.72 7.73
CA MET A 17 -26.11 -20.81 6.52
C MET A 17 -24.92 -21.74 6.75
N GLU A 18 -24.22 -21.63 7.87
CA GLU A 18 -23.11 -22.51 8.23
C GLU A 18 -23.56 -23.97 8.30
N HIS A 19 -24.66 -24.25 8.99
CA HIS A 19 -25.21 -25.61 9.09
C HIS A 19 -25.54 -26.19 7.70
N PHE A 20 -26.13 -25.38 6.80
CA PHE A 20 -26.40 -25.81 5.43
C PHE A 20 -25.11 -26.08 4.65
N LEU A 21 -24.12 -25.20 4.72
CA LEU A 21 -22.82 -25.39 4.07
C LEU A 21 -22.10 -26.65 4.59
N LYS A 22 -22.10 -26.84 5.89
CA LYS A 22 -21.51 -28.01 6.55
C LYS A 22 -22.18 -29.32 6.11
N SER A 23 -23.49 -29.35 5.94
CA SER A 23 -24.23 -30.49 5.38
C SER A 23 -23.84 -30.84 3.94
N ARG A 24 -23.18 -29.91 3.23
CA ARG A 24 -22.64 -30.07 1.88
C ARG A 24 -21.11 -30.20 1.86
N GLY A 25 -20.47 -30.45 3.01
CA GLY A 25 -19.01 -30.59 3.12
C GLY A 25 -18.24 -29.30 2.85
N ARG A 26 -18.86 -28.13 3.08
CA ARG A 26 -18.23 -26.81 2.92
C ARG A 26 -18.14 -26.10 4.26
N LYS A 27 -17.13 -25.23 4.40
CA LYS A 27 -16.99 -24.31 5.54
C LYS A 27 -17.55 -22.93 5.18
N LEU A 28 -18.11 -22.25 6.17
CA LEU A 28 -18.48 -20.83 6.05
C LEU A 28 -17.22 -19.97 6.08
N LEU A 29 -17.13 -19.00 5.16
CA LEU A 29 -16.19 -17.92 5.22
C LEU A 29 -16.99 -16.62 5.09
N GLY A 30 -16.83 -15.70 6.02
CA GLY A 30 -17.56 -14.43 6.04
C GLY A 30 -16.68 -13.25 6.44
N TRP A 31 -17.14 -12.06 6.06
CA TRP A 31 -16.54 -10.82 6.51
C TRP A 31 -16.64 -10.68 8.03
N ASP A 32 -15.80 -9.85 8.63
CA ASP A 32 -15.66 -9.77 10.09
C ASP A 32 -16.90 -9.27 10.85
N GLU A 33 -17.97 -8.84 10.15
CA GLU A 33 -19.29 -8.61 10.73
C GLU A 33 -19.90 -9.87 11.34
N ILE A 34 -19.53 -11.06 10.88
CA ILE A 34 -20.02 -12.31 11.48
C ILE A 34 -19.56 -12.53 12.92
N LEU A 35 -18.57 -11.75 13.41
CA LEU A 35 -18.20 -11.71 14.82
C LEU A 35 -19.30 -11.13 15.70
N GLU A 36 -20.12 -10.25 15.15
CA GLU A 36 -21.19 -9.60 15.87
C GLU A 36 -22.32 -10.58 16.16
N GLY A 37 -22.55 -10.87 17.45
CA GLY A 37 -23.57 -11.85 17.88
C GLY A 37 -23.08 -13.31 17.99
N GLY A 38 -21.79 -13.56 17.80
CA GLY A 38 -21.11 -14.83 18.02
C GLY A 38 -20.92 -15.68 16.76
N LEU A 39 -19.73 -16.26 16.64
CA LEU A 39 -19.34 -17.09 15.51
C LEU A 39 -19.83 -18.54 15.61
N PRO A 40 -20.24 -19.16 14.49
CA PRO A 40 -20.33 -20.61 14.39
C PRO A 40 -18.93 -21.27 14.54
N PRO A 41 -18.83 -22.47 15.15
CA PRO A 41 -17.55 -23.08 15.52
C PRO A 41 -16.54 -23.26 14.38
N ASP A 42 -17.00 -23.53 13.17
CA ASP A 42 -16.14 -23.84 12.00
C ASP A 42 -15.99 -22.65 11.03
N ALA A 43 -16.47 -21.46 11.41
CA ALA A 43 -16.42 -20.28 10.52
C ALA A 43 -15.01 -19.72 10.39
N THR A 44 -14.65 -19.34 9.17
CA THR A 44 -13.44 -18.57 8.85
C THR A 44 -13.80 -17.09 8.69
N VAL A 45 -12.98 -16.20 9.21
CA VAL A 45 -13.23 -14.74 9.20
C VAL A 45 -12.32 -14.04 8.20
N MET A 46 -12.91 -13.18 7.36
CA MET A 46 -12.17 -12.22 6.55
C MET A 46 -12.14 -10.87 7.26
N SER A 47 -10.96 -10.46 7.75
CA SER A 47 -10.77 -9.23 8.52
C SER A 47 -10.51 -8.06 7.59
N TRP A 48 -11.55 -7.27 7.26
CA TRP A 48 -11.45 -6.16 6.32
C TRP A 48 -11.48 -4.78 7.00
N ARG A 49 -12.15 -4.66 8.15
CA ARG A 49 -12.23 -3.42 8.94
C ARG A 49 -10.95 -3.16 9.76
N GLY A 50 -9.81 -3.60 9.27
CA GLY A 50 -8.52 -3.56 9.95
C GLY A 50 -8.14 -4.91 10.56
N GLU A 51 -7.15 -4.92 11.46
CA GLU A 51 -6.63 -6.15 12.06
C GLU A 51 -7.47 -6.68 13.24
N ARG A 52 -8.32 -5.83 13.82
CA ARG A 52 -9.04 -6.13 15.07
C ARG A 52 -9.90 -7.38 14.96
N GLY A 53 -10.67 -7.50 13.88
CA GLY A 53 -11.54 -8.66 13.66
C GLY A 53 -10.75 -9.96 13.54
N GLY A 54 -9.64 -9.92 12.81
CA GLY A 54 -8.73 -11.06 12.67
C GLY A 54 -8.07 -11.46 13.99
N ILE A 55 -7.62 -10.50 14.80
CA ILE A 55 -7.05 -10.76 16.12
C ILE A 55 -8.10 -11.42 17.03
N GLU A 56 -9.33 -10.89 17.03
CA GLU A 56 -10.42 -11.44 17.85
C GLU A 56 -10.77 -12.87 17.44
N ALA A 57 -10.93 -13.14 16.15
CA ALA A 57 -11.23 -14.46 15.61
C ALA A 57 -10.12 -15.48 15.91
N ALA A 58 -8.85 -15.11 15.65
CA ALA A 58 -7.70 -15.97 15.92
C ALA A 58 -7.55 -16.33 17.40
N ARG A 59 -7.85 -15.39 18.31
CA ARG A 59 -7.86 -15.65 19.76
C ARG A 59 -8.95 -16.61 20.20
N GLN A 60 -10.05 -16.71 19.45
CA GLN A 60 -11.14 -17.65 19.65
C GLN A 60 -10.89 -19.01 18.96
N GLY A 61 -9.78 -19.17 18.24
CA GLY A 61 -9.42 -20.39 17.53
C GLY A 61 -10.06 -20.53 16.14
N HIS A 62 -10.54 -19.43 15.56
CA HIS A 62 -11.07 -19.40 14.19
C HIS A 62 -9.98 -19.05 13.19
N ASP A 63 -10.04 -19.71 12.04
CA ASP A 63 -9.18 -19.38 10.90
C ASP A 63 -9.52 -17.99 10.35
N VAL A 64 -8.51 -17.28 9.86
CA VAL A 64 -8.61 -15.88 9.41
C VAL A 64 -7.90 -15.67 8.08
N VAL A 65 -8.53 -14.94 7.18
CA VAL A 65 -7.88 -14.32 6.01
C VAL A 65 -7.80 -12.81 6.26
N MET A 66 -6.59 -12.27 6.25
CA MET A 66 -6.38 -10.83 6.45
C MET A 66 -6.61 -10.06 5.15
N THR A 67 -7.48 -9.06 5.19
CA THR A 67 -7.82 -8.24 4.03
C THR A 67 -8.13 -6.78 4.42
N PRO A 68 -7.25 -6.14 5.25
CA PRO A 68 -7.45 -4.76 5.70
C PRO A 68 -7.11 -3.74 4.62
N GLY A 69 -7.21 -2.45 4.94
CA GLY A 69 -6.98 -1.36 4.00
C GLY A 69 -5.65 -1.40 3.22
N GLU A 70 -4.60 -2.03 3.78
CA GLU A 70 -3.32 -2.26 3.12
C GLU A 70 -3.39 -3.25 1.96
N THR A 71 -4.53 -3.90 1.76
CA THR A 71 -4.78 -4.85 0.67
C THR A 71 -5.84 -4.37 -0.33
N TYR A 72 -6.38 -3.15 -0.15
CA TYR A 72 -7.40 -2.57 -1.04
C TYR A 72 -6.75 -1.96 -2.28
N LEU A 73 -6.62 -2.78 -3.32
CA LEU A 73 -5.97 -2.36 -4.57
C LEU A 73 -6.87 -1.48 -5.47
N ASP A 74 -7.99 -1.00 -4.97
CA ASP A 74 -8.89 -0.02 -5.58
C ASP A 74 -8.62 1.42 -5.13
N ALA A 75 -7.70 1.64 -4.17
CA ALA A 75 -7.22 2.96 -3.75
C ALA A 75 -6.21 3.55 -4.74
N TYR A 76 -6.03 4.88 -4.72
CA TYR A 76 -5.00 5.56 -5.51
C TYR A 76 -3.59 5.06 -5.18
N GLN A 77 -2.76 4.87 -6.21
CA GLN A 77 -1.37 4.40 -6.06
C GLN A 77 -0.38 5.56 -5.89
N SER A 78 -0.72 6.74 -6.42
CA SER A 78 0.07 7.97 -6.41
C SER A 78 -0.87 9.18 -6.35
N ASP A 79 -0.44 10.36 -6.81
CA ASP A 79 -1.25 11.57 -6.85
C ASP A 79 -2.56 11.34 -7.63
N PRO A 80 -3.73 11.52 -7.00
CA PRO A 80 -5.03 11.34 -7.64
C PRO A 80 -5.21 12.18 -8.92
N ALA A 81 -4.61 13.37 -9.00
CA ALA A 81 -4.71 14.24 -10.17
C ALA A 81 -4.07 13.64 -11.44
N THR A 82 -3.24 12.61 -11.30
CA THR A 82 -2.52 11.97 -12.40
C THR A 82 -3.03 10.58 -12.75
N GLN A 83 -4.10 10.12 -12.08
CA GLN A 83 -4.60 8.76 -12.19
C GLN A 83 -6.07 8.71 -12.62
N PRO A 84 -6.53 7.56 -13.16
CA PRO A 84 -7.96 7.31 -13.33
C PRO A 84 -8.70 7.43 -11.99
N GLU A 85 -9.98 7.78 -12.05
CA GLU A 85 -10.84 7.85 -10.87
C GLU A 85 -10.81 6.52 -10.09
N ALA A 86 -10.75 6.62 -8.77
CA ALA A 86 -10.74 5.52 -7.82
C ALA A 86 -11.67 5.84 -6.64
N ILE A 87 -11.99 4.86 -5.81
CA ILE A 87 -12.86 5.03 -4.65
C ILE A 87 -12.32 6.05 -3.63
N GLY A 88 -11.03 6.36 -3.69
CA GLY A 88 -10.32 7.23 -2.74
C GLY A 88 -9.20 6.48 -2.03
N GLY A 89 -8.68 7.07 -0.94
CA GLY A 89 -7.56 6.52 -0.20
C GLY A 89 -6.23 6.66 -0.93
N PHE A 90 -5.14 6.23 -0.28
CA PHE A 90 -3.80 6.24 -0.86
C PHE A 90 -3.03 5.00 -0.42
N LEU A 91 -2.72 4.14 -1.38
CA LEU A 91 -2.04 2.86 -1.13
C LEU A 91 -0.91 2.66 -2.16
N PRO A 92 0.28 3.24 -1.94
CA PRO A 92 1.43 3.05 -2.81
C PRO A 92 2.04 1.66 -2.67
N LEU A 93 2.80 1.23 -3.68
CA LEU A 93 3.46 -0.08 -3.76
C LEU A 93 4.21 -0.46 -2.48
N GLN A 94 5.00 0.46 -1.93
CA GLN A 94 5.81 0.22 -0.73
C GLN A 94 4.95 -0.05 0.52
N ARG A 95 3.79 0.60 0.63
CA ARG A 95 2.88 0.36 1.75
C ARG A 95 2.28 -1.04 1.72
N VAL A 96 1.89 -1.53 0.53
CA VAL A 96 1.45 -2.92 0.34
C VAL A 96 2.57 -3.89 0.71
N TYR A 97 3.79 -3.65 0.24
CA TYR A 97 4.94 -4.52 0.53
C TYR A 97 5.31 -4.56 2.02
N ASN A 98 5.15 -3.46 2.72
CA ASN A 98 5.48 -3.35 4.16
C ASN A 98 4.39 -3.93 5.07
N TYR A 99 3.26 -4.33 4.52
CA TYR A 99 2.19 -4.95 5.29
C TYR A 99 2.66 -6.27 5.91
N GLU A 100 2.26 -6.53 7.15
CA GLU A 100 2.49 -7.79 7.85
C GLU A 100 1.15 -8.46 8.15
N PRO A 101 0.82 -9.59 7.50
CA PRO A 101 -0.46 -10.27 7.71
C PRO A 101 -0.66 -10.86 9.09
N ILE A 102 0.43 -11.15 9.82
CA ILE A 102 0.37 -11.72 11.17
C ILE A 102 0.48 -10.58 12.18
N PRO A 103 -0.64 -10.17 12.84
CA PRO A 103 -0.60 -9.10 13.82
C PRO A 103 0.32 -9.42 14.99
N ALA A 104 1.15 -8.44 15.38
CA ALA A 104 2.08 -8.59 16.52
C ALA A 104 1.38 -8.85 17.87
N ALA A 105 0.08 -8.60 17.96
CA ALA A 105 -0.73 -8.85 19.15
C ALA A 105 -1.11 -10.33 19.38
N LEU A 106 -0.77 -11.21 18.42
CA LEU A 106 -1.02 -12.66 18.49
C LEU A 106 0.22 -13.39 18.99
N ASN A 107 0.01 -14.37 19.87
CA ASN A 107 1.05 -15.34 20.22
C ASN A 107 1.22 -16.40 19.11
N ALA A 108 2.24 -17.27 19.25
CA ALA A 108 2.59 -18.26 18.23
C ALA A 108 1.46 -19.27 17.91
N ASP A 109 0.62 -19.62 18.88
CA ASP A 109 -0.48 -20.56 18.65
C ASP A 109 -1.66 -19.86 17.95
N GLN A 110 -1.97 -18.64 18.34
CA GLN A 110 -3.01 -17.82 17.71
C GLN A 110 -2.63 -17.44 16.27
N ALA A 111 -1.35 -17.15 16.02
CA ALA A 111 -0.84 -16.81 14.70
C ALA A 111 -1.02 -17.92 13.65
N LYS A 112 -1.12 -19.19 14.08
CA LYS A 112 -1.38 -20.36 13.20
C LYS A 112 -2.75 -20.29 12.53
N HIS A 113 -3.69 -19.54 13.11
CA HIS A 113 -5.01 -19.31 12.54
C HIS A 113 -5.02 -18.28 11.41
N ILE A 114 -3.95 -17.49 11.22
CA ILE A 114 -3.84 -16.60 10.08
C ILE A 114 -3.45 -17.43 8.86
N LEU A 115 -4.43 -17.74 8.01
CA LEU A 115 -4.24 -18.57 6.81
C LEU A 115 -3.47 -17.83 5.72
N GLY A 116 -3.55 -16.52 5.71
CA GLY A 116 -2.90 -15.67 4.72
C GLY A 116 -3.59 -14.33 4.53
N VAL A 117 -3.39 -13.75 3.36
CA VAL A 117 -3.83 -12.41 2.99
C VAL A 117 -4.56 -12.44 1.64
N GLN A 118 -5.54 -11.55 1.47
CA GLN A 118 -6.26 -11.37 0.21
C GLN A 118 -6.26 -9.89 -0.19
N ALA A 119 -6.08 -9.62 -1.48
CA ALA A 119 -6.31 -8.29 -2.05
C ALA A 119 -7.76 -8.15 -2.49
N ASN A 120 -8.31 -6.95 -2.28
CA ASN A 120 -9.61 -6.56 -2.80
C ASN A 120 -9.47 -5.59 -3.97
N LEU A 121 -10.30 -5.80 -4.99
CA LEU A 121 -10.46 -4.96 -6.17
C LEU A 121 -11.96 -4.75 -6.38
N TRP A 122 -12.53 -3.79 -5.66
CA TRP A 122 -13.94 -3.42 -5.80
C TRP A 122 -14.10 -2.52 -7.02
N THR A 123 -15.04 -2.87 -7.90
CA THR A 123 -15.06 -2.34 -9.27
C THR A 123 -16.02 -1.17 -9.47
N GLU A 124 -16.49 -0.53 -8.41
CA GLU A 124 -17.40 0.63 -8.48
C GLU A 124 -16.85 1.75 -9.38
N TYR A 125 -15.52 1.92 -9.38
CA TYR A 125 -14.80 2.93 -10.17
C TYR A 125 -13.93 2.33 -11.28
N MET A 126 -14.08 1.03 -11.59
CA MET A 126 -13.28 0.34 -12.61
C MET A 126 -14.17 -0.24 -13.72
N PRO A 127 -14.60 0.58 -14.69
CA PRO A 127 -15.56 0.17 -15.72
C PRO A 127 -14.99 -0.81 -16.76
N THR A 128 -13.66 -1.02 -16.79
CA THR A 128 -13.01 -1.87 -17.79
C THR A 128 -11.94 -2.76 -17.16
N THR A 129 -11.68 -3.93 -17.79
CA THR A 129 -10.57 -4.81 -17.41
C THR A 129 -9.21 -4.11 -17.50
N TYR A 130 -9.06 -3.19 -18.44
CA TYR A 130 -7.88 -2.35 -18.61
C TYR A 130 -7.58 -1.52 -17.34
N GLN A 131 -8.63 -0.96 -16.72
CA GLN A 131 -8.47 -0.23 -15.45
C GLN A 131 -8.25 -1.19 -14.27
N VAL A 132 -8.87 -2.37 -14.26
CA VAL A 132 -8.60 -3.39 -13.23
C VAL A 132 -7.13 -3.79 -13.22
N GLU A 133 -6.52 -4.02 -14.39
CA GLU A 133 -5.09 -4.31 -14.50
C GLU A 133 -4.21 -3.18 -13.97
N TYR A 134 -4.56 -1.92 -14.30
CA TYR A 134 -3.88 -0.74 -13.80
C TYR A 134 -3.91 -0.66 -12.27
N MET A 135 -5.05 -0.93 -11.67
CA MET A 135 -5.22 -0.87 -10.23
C MET A 135 -4.56 -2.07 -9.52
N ALA A 136 -4.56 -3.25 -10.13
CA ALA A 136 -3.96 -4.46 -9.56
C ALA A 136 -2.43 -4.39 -9.56
N TYR A 137 -1.80 -4.02 -10.68
CA TYR A 137 -0.36 -4.11 -10.86
C TYR A 137 0.34 -2.75 -10.75
N PRO A 138 1.49 -2.70 -10.05
CA PRO A 138 2.33 -3.80 -9.53
C PRO A 138 1.96 -4.28 -8.11
N ARG A 139 0.98 -3.70 -7.43
CA ARG A 139 0.68 -3.96 -6.01
C ARG A 139 0.32 -5.42 -5.71
N ALA A 140 -0.37 -6.10 -6.63
CA ALA A 140 -0.66 -7.52 -6.50
C ALA A 140 0.63 -8.38 -6.44
N VAL A 141 1.70 -7.98 -7.15
CA VAL A 141 3.00 -8.66 -7.09
C VAL A 141 3.66 -8.45 -5.72
N ALA A 142 3.54 -7.23 -5.16
CA ALA A 142 4.02 -6.95 -3.80
C ALA A 142 3.29 -7.80 -2.76
N LEU A 143 1.96 -7.87 -2.85
CA LEU A 143 1.16 -8.68 -1.94
C LEU A 143 1.46 -10.18 -2.08
N ALA A 144 1.73 -10.67 -3.28
CA ALA A 144 2.16 -12.05 -3.50
C ALA A 144 3.47 -12.35 -2.76
N GLU A 145 4.45 -11.44 -2.80
CA GLU A 145 5.69 -11.62 -2.02
C GLU A 145 5.43 -11.55 -0.51
N VAL A 146 4.57 -10.66 -0.06
CA VAL A 146 4.14 -10.58 1.35
C VAL A 146 3.51 -11.91 1.82
N ALA A 147 2.70 -12.54 0.98
CA ALA A 147 2.02 -13.79 1.30
C ALA A 147 2.95 -15.02 1.32
N TRP A 148 4.02 -15.01 0.51
CA TRP A 148 4.87 -16.18 0.31
C TRP A 148 6.26 -16.09 0.96
N THR A 149 6.68 -14.89 1.41
CA THR A 149 8.02 -14.66 1.94
C THR A 149 7.95 -14.26 3.42
N PRO A 150 8.64 -14.97 4.33
CA PRO A 150 8.73 -14.60 5.72
C PRO A 150 9.22 -13.15 5.91
N LYS A 151 8.69 -12.45 6.91
CA LYS A 151 8.96 -11.03 7.17
C LYS A 151 10.45 -10.70 7.27
N ASP A 152 11.22 -11.54 7.95
CA ASP A 152 12.67 -11.38 8.17
C ASP A 152 13.50 -11.51 6.88
N LYS A 153 12.92 -12.04 5.80
CA LYS A 153 13.55 -12.20 4.48
C LYS A 153 13.06 -11.19 3.46
N ARG A 154 12.07 -10.37 3.79
CA ARG A 154 11.54 -9.36 2.89
C ARG A 154 12.42 -8.10 2.92
N GLN A 155 12.85 -7.63 1.75
CA GLN A 155 13.64 -6.41 1.58
C GLN A 155 13.09 -5.62 0.38
N PHE A 156 12.53 -4.44 0.64
CA PHE A 156 11.86 -3.65 -0.40
C PHE A 156 12.81 -3.28 -1.56
N ASP A 157 14.07 -2.93 -1.27
CA ASP A 157 15.02 -2.56 -2.31
C ASP A 157 15.33 -3.73 -3.26
N ASP A 158 15.47 -4.96 -2.72
CA ASP A 158 15.65 -6.15 -3.56
C ASP A 158 14.39 -6.46 -4.37
N PHE A 159 13.21 -6.38 -3.75
CA PHE A 159 11.93 -6.50 -4.46
C PHE A 159 11.83 -5.45 -5.58
N HIS A 160 12.11 -4.19 -5.29
CA HIS A 160 12.04 -3.10 -6.26
C HIS A 160 13.02 -3.30 -7.42
N ARG A 161 14.22 -3.83 -7.15
CA ARG A 161 15.20 -4.25 -8.17
C ARG A 161 14.63 -5.35 -9.08
N ARG A 162 14.03 -6.40 -8.50
CA ARG A 162 13.40 -7.51 -9.27
C ARG A 162 12.21 -7.05 -10.08
N MET A 163 11.46 -6.08 -9.59
CA MET A 163 10.33 -5.49 -10.31
C MET A 163 10.74 -4.87 -11.65
N GLN A 164 12.00 -4.43 -11.84
CA GLN A 164 12.45 -3.89 -13.13
C GLN A 164 12.34 -4.92 -14.26
N ALA A 165 12.69 -6.18 -14.00
CA ALA A 165 12.48 -7.27 -14.95
C ALA A 165 11.00 -7.67 -15.06
N HIS A 166 10.26 -7.61 -13.97
CA HIS A 166 8.84 -7.94 -13.94
C HIS A 166 8.00 -6.94 -14.75
N TYR A 167 8.34 -5.66 -14.74
CA TYR A 167 7.69 -4.65 -15.60
C TYR A 167 7.84 -4.99 -17.10
N LEU A 168 9.00 -5.50 -17.52
CA LEU A 168 9.20 -5.94 -18.90
C LEU A 168 8.32 -7.16 -19.25
N LEU A 169 8.09 -8.05 -18.29
CA LEU A 169 7.18 -9.18 -18.45
C LEU A 169 5.72 -8.71 -18.60
N LEU A 170 5.25 -7.82 -17.72
CA LEU A 170 3.91 -7.23 -17.82
C LEU A 170 3.72 -6.54 -19.17
N GLN A 171 4.72 -5.80 -19.64
CA GLN A 171 4.71 -5.13 -20.95
C GLN A 171 4.62 -6.14 -22.11
N ARG A 172 5.38 -7.24 -22.07
CA ARG A 172 5.30 -8.30 -23.09
C ARG A 172 3.94 -8.95 -23.19
N HIS A 173 3.23 -9.08 -22.07
CA HIS A 173 1.89 -9.61 -22.00
C HIS A 173 0.81 -8.56 -22.23
N ALA A 174 1.17 -7.35 -22.62
CA ALA A 174 0.27 -6.22 -22.86
C ALA A 174 -0.65 -5.88 -21.66
N VAL A 175 -0.19 -6.18 -20.42
CA VAL A 175 -0.90 -5.83 -19.19
C VAL A 175 -0.82 -4.33 -18.98
N ASN A 176 -1.94 -3.69 -18.72
CA ASN A 176 -2.00 -2.27 -18.38
C ASN A 176 -1.68 -2.06 -16.89
N TYR A 177 -0.41 -2.07 -16.54
CA TYR A 177 0.01 -1.85 -15.17
C TYR A 177 0.30 -0.37 -14.88
N TYR A 178 0.15 0.05 -13.61
CA TYR A 178 0.61 1.36 -13.16
C TYR A 178 2.13 1.49 -13.32
N ARG A 179 2.57 2.52 -14.02
CA ARG A 179 4.00 2.83 -14.19
C ARG A 179 4.45 3.76 -13.09
N PRO A 180 5.54 3.43 -12.37
CA PRO A 180 6.08 4.30 -11.33
C PRO A 180 6.25 5.74 -11.82
N SER A 181 5.72 6.68 -11.06
CA SER A 181 5.76 8.10 -11.40
C SER A 181 7.19 8.63 -11.48
N THR A 182 7.42 9.60 -12.37
CA THR A 182 8.66 10.39 -12.41
C THR A 182 8.60 11.62 -11.50
N PHE A 183 7.50 11.82 -10.79
CA PHE A 183 7.36 12.90 -9.82
C PHE A 183 8.29 12.68 -8.62
N LEU A 184 8.90 13.76 -8.16
CA LEU A 184 9.72 13.77 -6.95
C LEU A 184 8.94 14.43 -5.82
N ALA A 185 8.69 13.71 -4.75
CA ALA A 185 8.21 14.32 -3.52
C ALA A 185 9.39 14.98 -2.79
N VAL A 186 9.18 16.22 -2.38
CA VAL A 186 10.18 17.01 -1.61
C VAL A 186 9.76 17.00 -0.14
N ASN A 187 10.68 16.57 0.72
CA ASN A 187 10.52 16.67 2.15
C ASN A 187 11.52 17.67 2.70
N ALA A 188 11.04 18.65 3.48
CA ALA A 188 11.85 19.66 4.14
C ALA A 188 11.74 19.47 5.66
N GLN A 189 12.82 19.07 6.28
CA GLN A 189 12.90 18.88 7.72
C GLN A 189 13.71 20.01 8.36
N PRO A 190 13.16 20.82 9.28
CA PRO A 190 13.90 21.90 9.91
C PRO A 190 14.98 21.34 10.86
N ASP A 191 16.21 21.85 10.72
CA ASP A 191 17.29 21.70 11.67
C ASP A 191 17.45 23.04 12.42
N TYR A 192 16.90 23.10 13.61
CA TYR A 192 16.88 24.31 14.43
C TYR A 192 18.29 24.69 14.96
N THR A 193 19.18 23.71 15.10
CA THR A 193 20.55 23.94 15.56
C THR A 193 21.37 24.66 14.48
N ARG A 194 21.23 24.24 13.24
CA ARG A 194 21.93 24.84 12.09
C ARG A 194 21.16 25.99 11.44
N GLN A 195 19.90 26.21 11.82
CA GLN A 195 18.99 27.19 11.21
C GLN A 195 18.80 26.99 9.71
N VAL A 196 18.62 25.75 9.29
CA VAL A 196 18.43 25.33 7.89
C VAL A 196 17.26 24.36 7.77
N ASN A 197 16.74 24.16 6.55
CA ASN A 197 15.93 23.01 6.20
C ASN A 197 16.83 21.93 5.58
N LEU A 198 16.73 20.69 6.05
CA LEU A 198 17.30 19.54 5.37
C LEU A 198 16.30 19.07 4.32
N ILE A 199 16.69 19.18 3.05
CA ILE A 199 15.86 18.79 1.91
C ILE A 199 16.20 17.37 1.50
N SER A 200 15.16 16.54 1.35
CA SER A 200 15.28 15.21 0.78
C SER A 200 14.25 14.98 -0.32
N PHE A 201 14.61 14.15 -1.29
CA PHE A 201 13.72 13.73 -2.37
C PHE A 201 13.36 12.26 -2.22
N THR A 202 12.09 11.94 -2.47
CA THR A 202 11.61 10.55 -2.61
C THR A 202 11.01 10.34 -3.98
N SER A 203 11.15 9.15 -4.52
CA SER A 203 10.69 8.75 -5.84
C SER A 203 10.13 7.34 -5.83
N GLU A 204 9.19 7.05 -6.71
CA GLU A 204 8.70 5.70 -7.00
C GLU A 204 9.65 4.95 -7.95
N GLN A 205 10.60 5.63 -8.60
CA GLN A 205 11.56 5.01 -9.51
C GLN A 205 12.65 4.26 -8.73
N TYR A 206 13.10 3.13 -9.26
CA TYR A 206 14.22 2.38 -8.70
C TYR A 206 15.55 3.09 -8.98
N GLN A 207 16.26 3.48 -7.93
CA GLN A 207 17.58 4.15 -7.98
C GLN A 207 17.65 5.27 -9.04
N PRO A 208 16.77 6.29 -8.97
CA PRO A 208 16.73 7.34 -9.96
C PRO A 208 17.99 8.23 -9.87
N GLU A 209 18.52 8.65 -11.02
CA GLU A 209 19.48 9.75 -11.05
C GLU A 209 18.71 11.06 -10.87
N ILE A 210 18.81 11.67 -9.70
CA ILE A 210 18.12 12.95 -9.40
C ILE A 210 19.13 14.08 -9.51
N ARG A 211 18.81 15.11 -10.32
CA ARG A 211 19.55 16.35 -10.42
C ARG A 211 18.71 17.51 -9.89
N TYR A 212 19.36 18.46 -9.21
CA TYR A 212 18.67 19.59 -8.62
C TYR A 212 19.45 20.89 -8.71
N THR A 213 18.72 22.00 -8.57
CA THR A 213 19.22 23.38 -8.44
C THR A 213 18.62 24.01 -7.18
N THR A 214 19.25 25.07 -6.69
CA THR A 214 18.79 25.84 -5.51
C THR A 214 18.60 27.32 -5.81
N ASP A 215 18.59 27.69 -7.08
CA ASP A 215 18.41 29.05 -7.60
C ASP A 215 17.15 29.22 -8.45
N GLY A 216 16.26 28.20 -8.46
CA GLY A 216 15.05 28.19 -9.26
C GLY A 216 15.27 27.91 -10.75
N SER A 217 16.50 27.71 -11.23
CA SER A 217 16.76 27.35 -12.62
C SER A 217 16.34 25.89 -12.89
N SER A 218 15.99 25.57 -14.14
CA SER A 218 15.65 24.19 -14.52
C SER A 218 16.89 23.28 -14.44
N PRO A 219 16.78 22.08 -13.79
CA PRO A 219 17.89 21.15 -13.72
C PRO A 219 18.33 20.66 -15.12
N THR A 220 19.63 20.48 -15.27
CA THR A 220 20.28 19.89 -16.45
C THR A 220 21.10 18.69 -16.05
N ALA A 221 21.65 17.95 -17.02
CA ALA A 221 22.57 16.85 -16.75
C ALA A 221 23.85 17.28 -16.00
N ALA A 222 24.19 18.57 -16.03
CA ALA A 222 25.34 19.14 -15.33
C ALA A 222 24.99 19.70 -13.93
N SER A 223 23.71 19.75 -13.55
CA SER A 223 23.26 20.24 -12.24
C SER A 223 23.68 19.29 -11.11
N ASN A 224 23.55 19.73 -9.85
CA ASN A 224 23.96 18.94 -8.69
C ASN A 224 23.31 17.56 -8.67
N LEU A 225 24.12 16.53 -8.48
CA LEU A 225 23.63 15.18 -8.26
C LEU A 225 23.14 15.02 -6.82
N TYR A 226 21.92 14.53 -6.64
CA TYR A 226 21.41 14.22 -5.32
C TYR A 226 21.97 12.88 -4.82
N THR A 227 22.68 12.93 -3.71
CA THR A 227 23.27 11.75 -3.05
C THR A 227 22.75 11.54 -1.64
N GLY A 228 21.88 12.40 -1.16
CA GLY A 228 21.29 12.36 0.17
C GLY A 228 20.82 13.74 0.63
N PRO A 229 20.21 13.85 1.83
CA PRO A 229 19.68 15.11 2.34
C PRO A 229 20.73 16.23 2.36
N PHE A 230 20.36 17.44 1.92
CA PHE A 230 21.25 18.60 1.87
C PHE A 230 20.59 19.80 2.55
N PRO A 231 21.40 20.70 3.18
CA PRO A 231 20.89 21.85 3.89
C PRO A 231 20.62 23.03 2.93
N VAL A 232 19.52 23.75 3.20
CA VAL A 232 19.24 25.07 2.59
C VAL A 232 18.86 26.06 3.67
N ALA A 233 19.34 27.31 3.57
CA ALA A 233 19.10 28.38 4.52
C ALA A 233 18.10 29.40 3.93
N GLY A 234 17.33 30.07 4.81
CA GLY A 234 16.40 31.12 4.41
C GLY A 234 15.35 30.67 3.41
N GLN A 235 15.00 31.55 2.48
CA GLN A 235 14.13 31.26 1.36
C GLN A 235 14.95 30.75 0.17
N THR A 236 14.69 29.52 -0.27
CA THR A 236 15.44 28.88 -1.34
C THR A 236 14.48 28.24 -2.35
N GLU A 237 14.61 28.58 -3.62
CA GLU A 237 13.84 27.97 -4.71
C GLU A 237 14.58 26.72 -5.24
N ILE A 238 13.99 25.57 -5.02
CA ILE A 238 14.54 24.28 -5.40
C ILE A 238 13.80 23.77 -6.63
N ARG A 239 14.55 23.31 -7.64
CA ARG A 239 14.00 22.49 -8.70
C ARG A 239 14.77 21.20 -8.80
N ALA A 240 14.03 20.09 -8.97
CA ALA A 240 14.63 18.77 -9.07
C ALA A 240 13.94 17.94 -10.16
N ALA A 241 14.69 17.09 -10.81
CA ALA A 241 14.16 16.18 -11.83
C ALA A 241 14.92 14.85 -11.86
N ILE A 242 14.26 13.82 -12.34
CA ILE A 242 14.88 12.52 -12.63
C ILE A 242 15.53 12.60 -14.01
N PHE A 243 16.74 12.03 -14.11
CA PHE A 243 17.48 11.90 -15.37
C PHE A 243 17.71 10.42 -15.70
N LYS A 244 17.71 10.15 -17.00
CA LYS A 244 18.12 8.83 -17.54
C LYS A 244 18.90 9.07 -18.84
N ASN A 245 20.15 8.56 -18.88
CA ASN A 245 21.05 8.76 -20.03
C ASN A 245 21.23 10.26 -20.40
N GLY A 246 21.35 11.12 -19.38
CA GLY A 246 21.50 12.57 -19.55
C GLY A 246 20.23 13.33 -19.96
N GLN A 247 19.11 12.66 -20.13
CA GLN A 247 17.82 13.27 -20.49
C GLN A 247 16.86 13.30 -19.32
N ILE A 248 16.16 14.41 -19.17
CA ILE A 248 15.15 14.60 -18.14
C ILE A 248 13.95 13.66 -18.37
N GLN A 249 13.45 13.09 -17.29
CA GLN A 249 12.26 12.22 -17.27
C GLN A 249 11.12 12.96 -16.59
N GLY A 250 10.08 13.31 -17.33
CA GLY A 250 8.93 14.03 -16.82
C GLY A 250 9.21 15.52 -16.53
N ALA A 251 8.28 16.16 -15.87
CA ALA A 251 8.39 17.58 -15.49
C ALA A 251 9.25 17.75 -14.22
N PRO A 252 10.09 18.79 -14.12
CA PRO A 252 10.77 19.12 -12.88
C PRO A 252 9.80 19.45 -11.75
N THR A 253 10.07 18.92 -10.58
CA THR A 253 9.40 19.32 -9.35
C THR A 253 9.98 20.64 -8.87
N ALA A 254 9.11 21.62 -8.53
CA ALA A 254 9.49 22.90 -7.95
C ALA A 254 9.05 22.94 -6.48
N TYR A 255 9.90 23.47 -5.62
CA TYR A 255 9.63 23.62 -4.19
C TYR A 255 10.32 24.86 -3.65
N THR A 256 9.60 25.69 -2.88
CA THR A 256 10.19 26.82 -2.18
C THR A 256 10.36 26.46 -0.70
N ALA A 257 11.60 26.25 -0.30
CA ALA A 257 11.94 26.06 1.10
C ALA A 257 11.96 27.40 1.82
N ASN A 258 11.26 27.50 2.95
CA ASN A 258 11.31 28.65 3.84
C ASN A 258 11.71 28.17 5.22
N TYR A 259 12.89 28.58 5.69
CA TYR A 259 13.26 28.37 7.07
C TYR A 259 12.75 29.57 7.89
N HIS A 260 11.76 29.33 8.74
CA HIS A 260 11.29 30.31 9.71
C HIS A 260 11.91 29.96 11.07
N LYS A 261 12.69 30.90 11.62
CA LYS A 261 13.15 30.80 13.00
C LYS A 261 11.91 30.74 13.90
N ALA A 262 11.74 29.67 14.64
CA ALA A 262 10.73 29.65 15.70
C ALA A 262 11.03 30.80 16.68
N ILE A 263 10.04 31.69 16.83
CA ILE A 263 10.12 32.81 17.79
C ILE A 263 9.85 32.28 19.20
#